data_dc075d2aa13bf1ae38ea359afcc6f83f
#
_entry.id   dc075d2aa13bf1ae38ea359afcc6f83f
#
_cell.length_a   1.000
_cell.length_b   1.000
_cell.length_c   1.000
_cell.angle_alpha   90.00
_cell.angle_beta   90.00
_cell.angle_gamma   90.00
#
_symmetry.space_group_name_H-M   'P 1'
#
loop_
_entity.id
_entity.type
_entity.pdbx_description
1 polymer ?
#
loop_
_entity_poly.entity_id
_entity_poly.type
_entity_poly.pdbx_seq_one_letter_code
_entity_poly.pdbx_strand_id
1 'polypeptide(L)'
;MALHWLFPTPVLQVDLEPDAATAAAMQQQLEQFDAQVYQHPEFSDRNNLTGDLLGHAGLDQLHRMDAFQWLNGQLAEHVSAYLRSLLGPEHGLMAHNQKAWPVVCARNGGTVDLHSHRNAQLSAVFYVLTDPANESGELEFEAPDDYFSHVMAIPYRDAAVSGGVFAPLPHRLLLFPSDLRHRVLPYEGNGPRYSVSYDLAITTAPGKGCEMRTPHPMDWVPLGS
;
A
#
# COMPACT_ATOMS: atom_id res chain seq x y z
N MET A 1 -31.35 -3.23 23.54
CA MET A 1 -31.03 -2.37 22.38
C MET A 1 -29.64 -2.79 21.90
N ALA A 2 -29.47 -3.05 20.62
CA ALA A 2 -28.17 -3.39 20.01
C ALA A 2 -27.86 -2.37 18.91
N LEU A 3 -26.61 -1.89 18.83
CA LEU A 3 -26.08 -1.09 17.74
C LEU A 3 -25.27 -2.02 16.83
N HIS A 4 -25.58 -2.02 15.54
CA HIS A 4 -24.87 -2.82 14.54
C HIS A 4 -24.09 -1.89 13.61
N TRP A 5 -22.79 -2.19 13.45
CA TRP A 5 -21.93 -1.55 12.45
C TRP A 5 -22.06 -2.33 11.14
N LEU A 6 -22.47 -1.66 10.07
CA LEU A 6 -22.60 -2.29 8.76
C LEU A 6 -21.48 -1.80 7.85
N PHE A 7 -20.92 -2.72 7.08
CA PHE A 7 -19.91 -2.46 6.05
C PHE A 7 -18.58 -1.86 6.55
N PRO A 8 -18.01 -2.38 7.66
CA PRO A 8 -16.68 -1.93 8.08
C PRO A 8 -15.64 -2.25 7.01
N THR A 9 -14.77 -1.29 6.70
CA THR A 9 -13.63 -1.51 5.80
C THR A 9 -12.47 -2.09 6.59
N PRO A 10 -11.99 -3.31 6.28
CA PRO A 10 -10.89 -3.91 6.99
C PRO A 10 -9.55 -3.33 6.54
N VAL A 11 -8.75 -2.85 7.49
CA VAL A 11 -7.35 -2.47 7.30
C VAL A 11 -6.51 -3.28 8.27
N LEU A 12 -5.51 -4.02 7.76
CA LEU A 12 -4.55 -4.73 8.59
C LEU A 12 -3.34 -3.84 8.85
N GLN A 13 -2.92 -3.74 10.10
CA GLN A 13 -1.67 -3.12 10.51
C GLN A 13 -0.81 -4.15 11.23
N VAL A 14 0.47 -4.24 10.85
CA VAL A 14 1.47 -5.09 11.49
C VAL A 14 2.79 -4.33 11.57
N ASP A 15 3.46 -4.37 12.70
CA ASP A 15 4.82 -3.89 12.85
C ASP A 15 5.77 -5.09 12.72
N LEU A 16 6.61 -5.08 11.66
CA LEU A 16 7.50 -6.19 11.30
C LEU A 16 8.91 -5.96 11.88
N GLU A 17 9.68 -7.03 12.03
CA GLU A 17 11.02 -6.99 12.62
C GLU A 17 12.07 -7.58 11.63
N PRO A 18 12.48 -6.82 10.59
CA PRO A 18 13.59 -7.26 9.75
C PRO A 18 14.89 -7.27 10.56
N ASP A 19 15.78 -8.21 10.30
CA ASP A 19 17.13 -8.08 10.82
C ASP A 19 17.86 -6.85 10.23
N ALA A 20 18.95 -6.44 10.88
CA ALA A 20 19.67 -5.23 10.49
C ALA A 20 20.22 -5.26 9.05
N ALA A 21 20.63 -6.43 8.56
CA ALA A 21 21.14 -6.59 7.21
C ALA A 21 20.02 -6.44 6.16
N THR A 22 18.87 -7.06 6.42
CA THR A 22 17.68 -6.97 5.60
C THR A 22 17.14 -5.52 5.54
N ALA A 23 17.03 -4.86 6.69
CA ALA A 23 16.62 -3.46 6.75
C ALA A 23 17.55 -2.54 5.97
N ALA A 24 18.88 -2.72 6.15
CA ALA A 24 19.91 -1.94 5.45
C ALA A 24 19.88 -2.18 3.93
N ALA A 25 19.65 -3.41 3.47
CA ALA A 25 19.59 -3.73 2.04
C ALA A 25 18.41 -3.04 1.36
N MET A 26 17.22 -3.06 1.96
CA MET A 26 16.03 -2.35 1.46
C MET A 26 16.26 -0.84 1.43
N GLN A 27 16.79 -0.28 2.51
CA GLN A 27 17.08 1.15 2.60
C GLN A 27 18.08 1.58 1.53
N GLN A 28 19.21 0.89 1.40
CA GLN A 28 20.25 1.20 0.41
C GLN A 28 19.71 1.17 -1.02
N GLN A 29 18.84 0.21 -1.33
CA GLN A 29 18.22 0.13 -2.65
C GLN A 29 17.33 1.33 -2.93
N LEU A 30 16.54 1.78 -1.94
CA LEU A 30 15.68 2.97 -2.08
C LEU A 30 16.49 4.26 -2.16
N GLU A 31 17.57 4.38 -1.40
CA GLU A 31 18.52 5.52 -1.50
C GLU A 31 19.14 5.63 -2.89
N GLN A 32 19.48 4.50 -3.52
CA GLN A 32 20.00 4.49 -4.89
C GLN A 32 18.96 5.00 -5.89
N PHE A 33 17.70 4.57 -5.75
CA PHE A 33 16.64 5.06 -6.62
C PHE A 33 16.34 6.53 -6.42
N ASP A 34 16.28 6.99 -5.17
CA ASP A 34 16.09 8.39 -4.83
C ASP A 34 17.18 9.27 -5.45
N ALA A 35 18.44 8.85 -5.32
CA ALA A 35 19.58 9.54 -5.93
C ALA A 35 19.51 9.58 -7.48
N GLN A 36 19.05 8.51 -8.12
CA GLN A 36 18.88 8.48 -9.58
C GLN A 36 17.79 9.46 -10.05
N VAL A 37 16.69 9.53 -9.33
CA VAL A 37 15.59 10.43 -9.65
C VAL A 37 15.98 11.89 -9.53
N TYR A 38 16.68 12.27 -8.47
CA TYR A 38 17.16 13.64 -8.30
C TYR A 38 18.16 14.09 -9.37
N GLN A 39 18.82 13.15 -10.06
CA GLN A 39 19.68 13.46 -11.19
C GLN A 39 18.90 13.74 -12.49
N HIS A 40 17.61 13.40 -12.55
CA HIS A 40 16.81 13.65 -13.72
C HIS A 40 16.20 15.06 -13.68
N PRO A 41 16.45 15.93 -14.69
CA PRO A 41 16.04 17.34 -14.64
C PRO A 41 14.52 17.56 -14.43
N GLU A 42 13.70 16.64 -14.92
CA GLU A 42 12.23 16.72 -14.80
C GLU A 42 11.73 16.46 -13.38
N PHE A 43 12.56 15.87 -12.51
CA PHE A 43 12.14 15.41 -11.18
C PHE A 43 12.93 16.06 -10.05
N SER A 44 13.94 16.85 -10.35
CA SER A 44 14.83 17.47 -9.34
C SER A 44 14.08 18.38 -8.35
N ASP A 45 12.97 18.94 -8.75
CA ASP A 45 12.16 19.87 -7.94
C ASP A 45 10.97 19.19 -7.24
N ARG A 46 10.79 17.89 -7.40
CA ARG A 46 9.68 17.17 -6.77
C ARG A 46 9.99 16.82 -5.31
N ASN A 47 9.02 17.06 -4.44
CA ASN A 47 9.12 16.76 -3.01
C ASN A 47 8.85 15.26 -2.70
N ASN A 48 8.33 14.52 -3.65
CA ASN A 48 8.02 13.10 -3.49
C ASN A 48 8.30 12.32 -4.78
N LEU A 49 8.66 11.07 -4.63
CA LEU A 49 8.74 10.10 -5.70
C LEU A 49 7.38 9.38 -5.75
N THR A 50 6.56 9.71 -6.72
CA THR A 50 5.25 9.07 -6.91
C THR A 50 5.27 8.08 -8.06
N GLY A 51 4.13 7.42 -8.30
CA GLY A 51 3.94 6.49 -9.38
C GLY A 51 4.27 6.97 -10.79
N ASP A 52 4.50 8.27 -10.99
CA ASP A 52 4.86 8.85 -12.28
C ASP A 52 6.19 8.32 -12.86
N LEU A 53 7.05 7.77 -12.00
CA LEU A 53 8.33 7.17 -12.40
C LEU A 53 8.24 5.67 -12.67
N LEU A 54 7.09 5.06 -12.40
CA LEU A 54 6.91 3.61 -12.42
C LEU A 54 7.23 2.97 -13.78
N GLY A 55 7.03 3.68 -14.87
CA GLY A 55 7.29 3.14 -16.22
C GLY A 55 8.71 3.35 -16.73
N HIS A 56 9.51 4.26 -16.13
CA HIS A 56 10.74 4.74 -16.73
C HIS A 56 12.01 3.96 -16.37
N ALA A 57 12.04 3.29 -15.22
CA ALA A 57 13.27 2.65 -14.73
C ALA A 57 13.05 1.23 -14.16
N GLY A 58 11.91 0.59 -14.45
CA GLY A 58 11.55 -0.69 -13.82
C GLY A 58 11.28 -0.57 -12.33
N LEU A 59 11.00 0.63 -11.84
CA LEU A 59 10.74 0.91 -10.43
C LEU A 59 9.40 0.36 -9.94
N ASP A 60 8.56 -0.14 -10.81
CA ASP A 60 7.31 -0.85 -10.50
C ASP A 60 7.52 -2.35 -10.21
N GLN A 61 8.75 -2.83 -10.24
CA GLN A 61 9.09 -4.24 -10.11
C GLN A 61 9.96 -4.55 -8.87
N LEU A 62 9.87 -3.76 -7.78
CA LEU A 62 10.69 -3.98 -6.57
C LEU A 62 10.53 -5.39 -6.00
N HIS A 63 9.36 -5.98 -6.12
CA HIS A 63 9.08 -7.36 -5.67
C HIS A 63 9.93 -8.43 -6.37
N ARG A 64 10.62 -8.10 -7.48
CA ARG A 64 11.55 -9.00 -8.18
C ARG A 64 13.00 -8.85 -7.74
N MET A 65 13.31 -7.81 -6.95
CA MET A 65 14.67 -7.51 -6.52
C MET A 65 15.02 -8.26 -5.24
N ASP A 66 16.27 -8.70 -5.12
CA ASP A 66 16.75 -9.50 -3.98
C ASP A 66 16.58 -8.77 -2.64
N ALA A 67 16.80 -7.45 -2.63
CA ALA A 67 16.64 -6.63 -1.43
C ALA A 67 15.23 -6.70 -0.80
N PHE A 68 14.20 -7.01 -1.59
CA PHE A 68 12.79 -7.05 -1.12
C PHE A 68 12.23 -8.47 -0.96
N GLN A 69 13.03 -9.53 -1.12
CA GLN A 69 12.52 -10.90 -1.03
C GLN A 69 12.00 -11.25 0.37
N TRP A 70 12.66 -10.77 1.42
CA TRP A 70 12.17 -10.92 2.78
C TRP A 70 10.78 -10.27 2.94
N LEU A 71 10.63 -9.03 2.48
CA LEU A 71 9.36 -8.30 2.54
C LEU A 71 8.24 -9.00 1.75
N ASN A 72 8.56 -9.57 0.58
CA ASN A 72 7.60 -10.38 -0.17
C ASN A 72 7.11 -11.60 0.63
N GLY A 73 8.01 -12.26 1.38
CA GLY A 73 7.65 -13.37 2.26
C GLY A 73 6.69 -12.94 3.37
N GLN A 74 6.99 -11.82 4.04
CA GLN A 74 6.12 -11.24 5.06
C GLN A 74 4.77 -10.83 4.48
N LEU A 75 4.77 -10.17 3.32
CA LEU A 75 3.55 -9.77 2.65
C LEU A 75 2.67 -10.98 2.31
N ALA A 76 3.25 -12.06 1.77
CA ALA A 76 2.52 -13.29 1.45
C ALA A 76 1.86 -13.92 2.68
N GLU A 77 2.56 -13.95 3.82
CA GLU A 77 2.03 -14.44 5.09
C GLU A 77 0.82 -13.62 5.56
N HIS A 78 0.99 -12.29 5.60
CA HIS A 78 -0.02 -11.38 6.12
C HIS A 78 -1.23 -11.24 5.18
N VAL A 79 -1.04 -11.28 3.87
CA VAL A 79 -2.14 -11.35 2.89
C VAL A 79 -2.93 -12.64 3.06
N SER A 80 -2.24 -13.78 3.25
CA SER A 80 -2.92 -15.06 3.52
C SER A 80 -3.73 -15.01 4.81
N ALA A 81 -3.18 -14.43 5.89
CA ALA A 81 -3.89 -14.26 7.15
C ALA A 81 -5.11 -13.33 7.00
N TYR A 82 -4.95 -12.23 6.28
CA TYR A 82 -6.02 -11.27 5.99
C TYR A 82 -7.17 -11.93 5.22
N LEU A 83 -6.87 -12.64 4.13
CA LEU A 83 -7.89 -13.34 3.33
C LEU A 83 -8.60 -14.43 4.15
N ARG A 84 -7.88 -15.21 4.94
CA ARG A 84 -8.49 -16.21 5.82
C ARG A 84 -9.41 -15.59 6.86
N SER A 85 -9.04 -14.45 7.42
CA SER A 85 -9.87 -13.76 8.42
C SER A 85 -11.18 -13.23 7.83
N LEU A 86 -11.15 -12.80 6.57
CA LEU A 86 -12.34 -12.25 5.89
C LEU A 86 -13.23 -13.32 5.25
N LEU A 87 -12.65 -14.37 4.70
CA LEU A 87 -13.30 -15.30 3.79
C LEU A 87 -13.35 -16.72 4.33
N GLY A 88 -12.70 -16.99 5.47
CA GLY A 88 -12.52 -18.32 6.01
C GLY A 88 -11.33 -19.09 5.41
N PRO A 89 -10.90 -20.20 6.05
CA PRO A 89 -9.68 -20.92 5.69
C PRO A 89 -9.73 -21.58 4.31
N GLU A 90 -10.92 -21.93 3.85
CA GLU A 90 -11.15 -22.69 2.59
C GLU A 90 -11.52 -21.75 1.42
N HIS A 91 -11.09 -20.48 1.44
CA HIS A 91 -11.48 -19.51 0.40
C HIS A 91 -11.01 -19.87 -1.01
N GLY A 92 -9.95 -20.67 -1.17
CA GLY A 92 -9.44 -21.15 -2.47
C GLY A 92 -8.91 -20.05 -3.40
N LEU A 93 -8.58 -18.88 -2.85
CA LEU A 93 -8.03 -17.75 -3.62
C LEU A 93 -6.51 -17.69 -3.49
N MET A 94 -5.86 -17.13 -4.49
CA MET A 94 -4.44 -16.85 -4.56
C MET A 94 -4.19 -15.35 -4.67
N ALA A 95 -3.13 -14.86 -4.03
CA ALA A 95 -2.67 -13.50 -4.16
C ALA A 95 -1.42 -13.44 -5.05
N HIS A 96 -1.33 -12.40 -5.88
CA HIS A 96 -0.23 -12.17 -6.80
C HIS A 96 0.27 -10.73 -6.68
N ASN A 97 1.58 -10.54 -6.65
CA ASN A 97 2.17 -9.22 -6.83
C ASN A 97 1.97 -8.78 -8.30
N GLN A 98 1.25 -7.71 -8.51
CA GLN A 98 1.13 -7.07 -9.82
C GLN A 98 2.28 -6.09 -10.03
N LYS A 99 2.52 -5.25 -9.05
CA LYS A 99 3.61 -4.28 -9.04
C LYS A 99 3.98 -3.91 -7.61
N ALA A 100 5.22 -3.47 -7.43
CA ALA A 100 5.72 -2.88 -6.20
C ALA A 100 6.65 -1.73 -6.56
N TRP A 101 6.47 -0.58 -5.93
CA TRP A 101 7.21 0.64 -6.27
C TRP A 101 7.59 1.44 -5.04
N PRO A 102 8.68 2.26 -5.14
CA PRO A 102 9.07 3.14 -4.06
C PRO A 102 8.14 4.35 -3.98
N VAL A 103 7.87 4.80 -2.76
CA VAL A 103 7.29 6.12 -2.49
C VAL A 103 8.24 6.83 -1.54
N VAL A 104 8.78 7.95 -2.00
CA VAL A 104 9.72 8.77 -1.25
C VAL A 104 9.08 10.11 -0.96
N CYS A 105 8.91 10.43 0.31
CA CYS A 105 8.59 11.79 0.73
C CYS A 105 9.89 12.44 1.22
N ALA A 106 10.34 13.45 0.49
CA ALA A 106 11.46 14.29 0.92
C ALA A 106 10.99 15.27 1.99
N ARG A 107 11.96 15.91 2.66
CA ARG A 107 11.69 17.07 3.52
C ARG A 107 10.86 18.11 2.75
N ASN A 108 10.26 19.02 3.45
CA ASN A 108 9.51 20.17 2.91
C ASN A 108 8.08 19.87 2.49
N GLY A 109 7.38 19.03 3.23
CA GLY A 109 5.95 18.82 3.05
C GLY A 109 5.60 17.91 1.85
N GLY A 110 6.47 16.94 1.52
CA GLY A 110 6.16 15.94 0.49
C GLY A 110 4.84 15.25 0.78
N THR A 111 3.96 15.18 -0.22
CA THR A 111 2.61 14.64 -0.11
C THR A 111 2.33 13.65 -1.24
N VAL A 112 1.29 12.85 -1.07
CA VAL A 112 0.65 12.11 -2.15
C VAL A 112 -0.83 12.48 -2.16
N ASP A 113 -1.32 12.89 -3.32
CA ASP A 113 -2.71 13.32 -3.48
C ASP A 113 -3.71 12.19 -3.23
N LEU A 114 -4.95 12.57 -2.88
CA LEU A 114 -6.03 11.63 -2.63
C LEU A 114 -6.36 10.81 -3.88
N HIS A 115 -6.18 9.50 -3.78
CA HIS A 115 -6.37 8.55 -4.89
C HIS A 115 -6.84 7.18 -4.41
N SER A 116 -7.07 6.27 -5.34
CA SER A 116 -7.27 4.84 -5.12
C SER A 116 -6.68 4.05 -6.28
N HIS A 117 -6.43 2.75 -6.08
CA HIS A 117 -5.84 1.90 -7.10
C HIS A 117 -6.91 1.03 -7.75
N ARG A 118 -7.37 1.42 -8.94
CA ARG A 118 -8.47 0.73 -9.65
C ARG A 118 -8.04 -0.53 -10.40
N ASN A 119 -6.75 -0.81 -10.43
CA ASN A 119 -6.16 -1.93 -11.18
C ASN A 119 -5.78 -3.11 -10.27
N ALA A 120 -6.05 -3.02 -8.97
CA ALA A 120 -5.75 -4.05 -7.97
C ALA A 120 -6.96 -4.30 -7.07
N GLN A 121 -6.95 -5.40 -6.31
CA GLN A 121 -7.95 -5.68 -5.28
C GLN A 121 -7.46 -5.35 -3.88
N LEU A 122 -6.17 -5.57 -3.61
CA LEU A 122 -5.53 -5.18 -2.35
C LEU A 122 -4.31 -4.32 -2.65
N SER A 123 -4.06 -3.36 -1.78
CA SER A 123 -2.84 -2.56 -1.74
C SER A 123 -2.17 -2.70 -0.40
N ALA A 124 -0.84 -2.59 -0.39
CA ALA A 124 -0.06 -2.56 0.83
C ALA A 124 0.98 -1.45 0.80
N VAL A 125 1.31 -0.93 1.97
CA VAL A 125 2.40 0.04 2.18
C VAL A 125 3.27 -0.48 3.30
N PHE A 126 4.58 -0.56 3.06
CA PHE A 126 5.59 -0.88 4.06
C PHE A 126 6.57 0.28 4.22
N TYR A 127 6.77 0.74 5.45
CA TYR A 127 7.68 1.84 5.73
C TYR A 127 9.08 1.31 6.03
N VAL A 128 10.03 1.56 5.11
CA VAL A 128 11.43 1.11 5.24
C VAL A 128 12.25 2.06 6.12
N LEU A 129 12.07 3.36 5.93
CA LEU A 129 12.74 4.40 6.69
C LEU A 129 11.77 5.53 6.99
N THR A 130 11.72 5.94 8.23
CA THR A 130 10.96 7.12 8.69
C THR A 130 11.77 7.83 9.76
N ASP A 131 11.44 9.09 10.04
CA ASP A 131 11.99 9.78 11.21
C ASP A 131 11.21 9.35 12.46
N PRO A 132 11.83 8.59 13.39
CA PRO A 132 11.12 8.09 14.57
C PRO A 132 10.72 9.19 15.56
N ALA A 133 11.27 10.39 15.42
CA ALA A 133 10.91 11.55 16.23
C ALA A 133 9.79 12.40 15.63
N ASN A 134 9.30 12.03 14.44
CA ASN A 134 8.30 12.78 13.69
C ASN A 134 7.27 11.85 13.05
N GLU A 135 6.03 11.94 13.50
CA GLU A 135 4.92 11.11 13.01
C GLU A 135 4.22 11.70 11.78
N SER A 136 4.68 12.85 11.25
CA SER A 136 4.08 13.48 10.06
C SER A 136 4.23 12.60 8.80
N GLY A 137 3.45 12.91 7.77
CA GLY A 137 3.40 12.11 6.57
C GLY A 137 2.56 10.84 6.76
N GLU A 138 1.54 10.93 7.59
CA GLU A 138 0.61 9.84 7.86
C GLU A 138 -0.13 9.43 6.59
N LEU A 139 -0.49 8.15 6.54
CA LEU A 139 -1.44 7.65 5.56
C LEU A 139 -2.86 7.89 6.09
N GLU A 140 -3.59 8.75 5.42
CA GLU A 140 -4.99 9.05 5.73
C GLU A 140 -5.91 8.33 4.75
N PHE A 141 -6.90 7.61 5.28
CA PHE A 141 -7.98 7.01 4.51
C PHE A 141 -9.22 7.88 4.61
N GLU A 142 -9.84 8.16 3.47
CA GLU A 142 -11.11 8.86 3.39
C GLU A 142 -12.26 7.85 3.56
N ALA A 143 -13.19 8.16 4.46
CA ALA A 143 -14.38 7.35 4.59
C ALA A 143 -15.20 7.38 3.29
N PRO A 144 -15.79 6.26 2.87
CA PRO A 144 -16.80 6.29 1.82
C PRO A 144 -17.92 7.26 2.17
N ASP A 145 -18.48 7.91 1.16
CA ASP A 145 -19.61 8.80 1.34
C ASP A 145 -20.76 8.05 2.05
N ASP A 146 -21.20 8.59 3.16
CA ASP A 146 -22.36 8.07 3.85
C ASP A 146 -23.40 9.18 4.13
N TYR A 147 -24.66 8.74 4.26
CA TYR A 147 -25.77 9.65 4.42
C TYR A 147 -25.66 10.50 5.69
N PHE A 148 -25.16 9.94 6.80
CA PHE A 148 -25.14 10.66 8.07
C PHE A 148 -24.04 11.71 8.13
N SER A 149 -22.83 11.39 7.64
CA SER A 149 -21.73 12.34 7.67
C SER A 149 -21.88 13.45 6.63
N HIS A 150 -22.36 13.13 5.43
CA HIS A 150 -22.44 14.10 4.33
C HIS A 150 -23.79 14.82 4.22
N VAL A 151 -24.90 14.14 4.46
CA VAL A 151 -26.24 14.73 4.29
C VAL A 151 -26.80 15.26 5.61
N MET A 152 -26.68 14.50 6.68
CA MET A 152 -27.22 14.86 7.98
C MET A 152 -26.26 15.69 8.83
N ALA A 153 -24.99 15.81 8.42
CA ALA A 153 -23.92 16.50 9.16
C ALA A 153 -23.80 16.05 10.63
N ILE A 154 -24.04 14.76 10.89
CA ILE A 154 -23.93 14.17 12.22
C ILE A 154 -22.51 13.63 12.40
N PRO A 155 -21.68 14.25 13.25
CA PRO A 155 -20.35 13.75 13.50
C PRO A 155 -20.40 12.45 14.30
N TYR A 156 -19.67 11.44 13.86
CA TYR A 156 -19.44 10.24 14.64
C TYR A 156 -18.51 10.54 15.82
N ARG A 157 -18.71 9.85 16.92
CA ARG A 157 -17.84 9.98 18.11
C ARG A 157 -16.48 9.34 17.91
N ASP A 158 -16.42 8.33 17.05
CA ASP A 158 -15.21 7.58 16.76
C ASP A 158 -14.69 7.99 15.37
N ALA A 159 -13.48 8.55 15.33
CA ALA A 159 -12.82 8.93 14.09
C ALA A 159 -12.62 7.74 13.11
N ALA A 160 -12.59 6.51 13.62
CA ALA A 160 -12.52 5.30 12.81
C ALA A 160 -13.75 5.10 11.90
N VAL A 161 -14.85 5.81 12.17
CA VAL A 161 -16.07 5.74 11.33
C VAL A 161 -16.05 6.81 10.24
N SER A 162 -15.32 7.92 10.45
CA SER A 162 -15.21 9.02 9.48
C SER A 162 -13.96 8.95 8.61
N GLY A 163 -13.03 8.05 8.90
CA GLY A 163 -11.76 7.86 8.22
C GLY A 163 -10.73 7.27 9.17
N GLY A 164 -9.57 6.96 8.67
CA GLY A 164 -8.45 6.43 9.47
C GLY A 164 -7.16 7.14 9.13
N VAL A 165 -6.35 7.44 10.14
CA VAL A 165 -5.02 8.04 10.00
C VAL A 165 -4.01 7.11 10.64
N PHE A 166 -2.96 6.74 9.90
CA PHE A 166 -1.93 5.80 10.33
C PHE A 166 -0.55 6.46 10.26
N ALA A 167 0.11 6.55 11.43
CA ALA A 167 1.47 7.08 11.52
C ALA A 167 2.47 6.18 10.75
N PRO A 168 3.42 6.77 10.01
CA PRO A 168 4.42 6.05 9.23
C PRO A 168 5.56 5.57 10.13
N LEU A 169 5.30 4.60 11.01
CA LEU A 169 6.35 4.06 11.88
C LEU A 169 7.29 3.12 11.11
N PRO A 170 8.59 3.07 11.47
CA PRO A 170 9.55 2.18 10.84
C PRO A 170 9.07 0.72 10.87
N HIS A 171 9.18 0.04 9.75
CA HIS A 171 8.83 -1.36 9.54
C HIS A 171 7.33 -1.70 9.72
N ARG A 172 6.46 -0.69 9.75
CA ARG A 172 5.01 -0.89 9.72
C ARG A 172 4.54 -1.29 8.34
N LEU A 173 3.76 -2.36 8.28
CA LEU A 173 3.02 -2.81 7.11
C LEU A 173 1.53 -2.48 7.29
N LEU A 174 0.95 -1.83 6.30
CA LEU A 174 -0.50 -1.65 6.17
C LEU A 174 -0.98 -2.42 4.95
N LEU A 175 -2.11 -3.12 5.07
CA LEU A 175 -2.78 -3.85 3.98
C LEU A 175 -4.26 -3.46 3.97
N PHE A 176 -4.79 -3.08 2.81
CA PHE A 176 -6.13 -2.52 2.68
C PHE A 176 -6.72 -2.78 1.28
N PRO A 177 -8.07 -2.70 1.12
CA PRO A 177 -8.71 -2.74 -0.19
C PRO A 177 -8.20 -1.62 -1.09
N SER A 178 -7.87 -1.93 -2.34
CA SER A 178 -7.24 -0.97 -3.26
C SER A 178 -8.16 0.19 -3.69
N ASP A 179 -9.46 0.00 -3.60
CA ASP A 179 -10.46 1.03 -3.91
C ASP A 179 -10.66 2.05 -2.77
N LEU A 180 -10.14 1.76 -1.57
CA LEU A 180 -10.19 2.69 -0.44
C LEU A 180 -9.35 3.92 -0.75
N ARG A 181 -10.01 5.07 -0.82
CA ARG A 181 -9.34 6.35 -1.12
C ARG A 181 -8.41 6.74 0.00
N HIS A 182 -7.20 7.11 -0.36
CA HIS A 182 -6.16 7.47 0.61
C HIS A 182 -5.21 8.53 0.06
N ARG A 183 -4.52 9.20 0.97
CA ARG A 183 -3.48 10.19 0.68
C ARG A 183 -2.37 10.13 1.71
N VAL A 184 -1.21 10.72 1.37
CA VAL A 184 -0.15 10.98 2.34
C VAL A 184 -0.21 12.45 2.73
N LEU A 185 -0.37 12.70 4.02
CA LEU A 185 -0.35 14.05 4.60
C LEU A 185 1.07 14.66 4.51
N PRO A 186 1.23 15.97 4.64
CA PRO A 186 2.53 16.62 4.53
C PRO A 186 3.57 16.00 5.47
N TYR A 187 4.75 15.66 4.92
CA TYR A 187 5.85 15.09 5.68
C TYR A 187 6.86 16.17 6.08
N GLU A 188 7.14 16.31 7.36
CA GLU A 188 7.98 17.35 7.96
C GLU A 188 9.19 16.79 8.73
N GLY A 189 9.54 15.50 8.51
CA GLY A 189 10.67 14.83 9.18
C GLY A 189 12.05 15.34 8.75
N ASN A 190 13.07 14.97 9.51
CA ASN A 190 14.45 15.44 9.31
C ASN A 190 15.24 14.69 8.21
N GLY A 191 14.64 13.79 7.50
CA GLY A 191 15.24 13.02 6.41
C GLY A 191 14.16 12.57 5.45
N PRO A 192 14.51 11.79 4.42
CA PRO A 192 13.50 11.21 3.56
C PRO A 192 12.68 10.14 4.32
N ARG A 193 11.41 10.01 3.96
CA ARG A 193 10.57 8.88 4.33
C ARG A 193 10.50 7.91 3.16
N TYR A 194 11.04 6.72 3.33
CA TYR A 194 11.02 5.68 2.32
C TYR A 194 9.95 4.64 2.63
N SER A 195 9.08 4.38 1.67
CA SER A 195 8.13 3.29 1.73
C SER A 195 8.07 2.52 0.42
N VAL A 196 7.60 1.29 0.48
CA VAL A 196 7.30 0.44 -0.67
C VAL A 196 5.81 0.23 -0.71
N SER A 197 5.20 0.57 -1.85
CA SER A 197 3.80 0.30 -2.11
C SER A 197 3.66 -0.94 -2.99
N TYR A 198 2.58 -1.70 -2.77
CA TYR A 198 2.24 -2.91 -3.52
C TYR A 198 0.81 -2.84 -4.02
N ASP A 199 0.62 -3.30 -5.26
CA ASP A 199 -0.69 -3.67 -5.80
C ASP A 199 -0.76 -5.19 -5.98
N LEU A 200 -1.84 -5.77 -5.49
CA LEU A 200 -2.03 -7.21 -5.45
C LEU A 200 -3.32 -7.59 -6.18
N ALA A 201 -3.22 -8.60 -7.03
CA ALA A 201 -4.37 -9.25 -7.63
C ALA A 201 -4.77 -10.48 -6.80
N ILE A 202 -6.07 -10.66 -6.61
CA ILE A 202 -6.65 -11.84 -5.97
C ILE A 202 -7.39 -12.64 -7.03
N THR A 203 -7.00 -13.88 -7.22
CA THR A 203 -7.52 -14.75 -8.27
C THR A 203 -7.94 -16.10 -7.72
N THR A 204 -8.63 -16.89 -8.54
CA THR A 204 -8.79 -18.34 -8.29
C THR A 204 -7.47 -19.07 -8.53
N ALA A 205 -7.39 -20.32 -8.12
CA ALA A 205 -6.33 -21.23 -8.57
C ALA A 205 -6.49 -21.53 -10.08
N PRO A 206 -5.41 -21.92 -10.80
CA PRO A 206 -5.46 -22.27 -12.21
C PRO A 206 -6.56 -23.31 -12.50
N GLY A 207 -7.34 -23.06 -13.57
CA GLY A 207 -8.44 -23.94 -13.97
C GLY A 207 -9.62 -24.02 -12.98
N LYS A 208 -9.68 -23.13 -11.98
CA LYS A 208 -10.74 -23.06 -10.96
C LYS A 208 -11.59 -21.80 -11.05
N GLY A 209 -11.73 -21.25 -12.24
CA GLY A 209 -12.56 -20.06 -12.47
C GLY A 209 -14.00 -20.24 -11.98
N CYS A 210 -14.62 -19.16 -11.56
CA CYS A 210 -16.04 -19.10 -11.25
C CYS A 210 -16.59 -17.70 -11.61
N GLU A 211 -17.90 -17.58 -11.65
CA GLU A 211 -18.63 -16.44 -12.17
C GLU A 211 -18.27 -15.09 -11.52
N MET A 212 -17.95 -15.10 -10.21
CA MET A 212 -17.76 -13.89 -9.40
C MET A 212 -16.30 -13.62 -9.01
N ARG A 213 -15.34 -14.38 -9.55
CA ARG A 213 -13.93 -14.27 -9.16
C ARG A 213 -13.04 -14.11 -10.39
N THR A 214 -11.98 -13.33 -10.23
CA THR A 214 -10.95 -13.17 -11.27
C THR A 214 -10.26 -14.50 -11.53
N PRO A 215 -10.24 -15.00 -12.78
CA PRO A 215 -9.50 -16.20 -13.14
C PRO A 215 -8.00 -16.02 -12.90
N HIS A 216 -7.29 -17.14 -12.72
CA HIS A 216 -5.83 -17.10 -12.62
C HIS A 216 -5.20 -16.58 -13.93
N PRO A 217 -4.10 -15.78 -13.87
CA PRO A 217 -3.44 -15.27 -15.08
C PRO A 217 -3.01 -16.34 -16.10
N MET A 218 -2.73 -17.57 -15.64
CA MET A 218 -2.45 -18.70 -16.54
C MET A 218 -3.65 -19.15 -17.37
N ASP A 219 -4.86 -18.77 -16.98
CA ASP A 219 -6.09 -19.08 -17.70
C ASP A 219 -6.47 -17.98 -18.73
N TRP A 220 -5.68 -16.91 -18.79
CA TRP A 220 -5.93 -15.79 -19.71
C TRP A 220 -5.37 -16.07 -21.09
N VAL A 221 -6.12 -15.68 -22.11
CA VAL A 221 -5.70 -15.80 -23.52
C VAL A 221 -5.63 -14.39 -24.12
N PRO A 222 -4.49 -13.98 -24.70
CA PRO A 222 -4.41 -12.71 -25.41
C PRO A 222 -5.43 -12.66 -26.56
N LEU A 223 -6.07 -11.52 -26.76
CA LEU A 223 -7.02 -11.30 -27.86
C LEU A 223 -6.33 -11.03 -29.22
N GLY A 224 -5.21 -11.61 -29.44
CA GLY A 224 -4.41 -11.44 -30.64
C GLY A 224 -3.29 -10.42 -30.45
N SER A 225 -2.23 -10.61 -31.19
CA SER A 225 -1.10 -9.71 -31.38
C SER A 225 -1.15 -9.17 -32.83
#